data_7c1601dffb3d06ef3eb730976b59b1d5
#
_entry.id   7c1601dffb3d06ef3eb730976b59b1d5
#
_cell.length_a   1.000
_cell.length_b   1.000
_cell.length_c   1.000
_cell.angle_alpha   90.00
_cell.angle_beta   90.00
_cell.angle_gamma   90.00
#
_symmetry.space_group_name_H-M   'P 1'
#
loop_
_entity.id
_entity.type
_entity.pdbx_description
1 polymer ?
#
loop_
_entity_poly.entity_id
_entity_poly.type
_entity_poly.pdbx_seq_one_letter_code
_entity_poly.pdbx_strand_id
1 'polypeptide(L)'
;VKIMDKGNVIYQHKKEITSATDTLFAQKHLFPAILPWNAETPNLYTLVVSTYDAQGKALESFTQPFGFRSVEMRNGMQLINGVAVLFKGVNRHEHDPHHGRTITVESMIKDIQLMKQFNLNAVRTCHYPNRYEWYALCNEYGLYLVDEANIESHGMQAHKDGTLANNPDWEVPFMQRMSRMVLRDRNITAIVTWSMVNESGYGKHFETLYDWTKKFDPTRPVQYEGGGYDAKSDIYCPMYARVWALRRHVNQRDARPMILCEYAHAMGNSVGNLQDYWNLIYKYDQLQGGFIWDWVD
;
A
#
# COMPACT_ATOMS: atom_id res chain seq x y z
N VAL A 1 15.10 -22.01 -8.41
CA VAL A 1 13.89 -21.38 -7.90
C VAL A 1 12.83 -22.43 -7.71
N LYS A 2 12.13 -22.42 -6.57
CA LYS A 2 10.95 -23.26 -6.31
C LYS A 2 9.80 -22.40 -5.81
N ILE A 3 8.57 -22.81 -6.09
CA ILE A 3 7.38 -22.31 -5.44
C ILE A 3 6.71 -23.48 -4.72
N MET A 4 6.35 -23.25 -3.46
CA MET A 4 5.81 -24.28 -2.58
C MET A 4 4.43 -23.86 -2.07
N ASP A 5 3.51 -24.80 -2.02
CA ASP A 5 2.22 -24.72 -1.35
C ASP A 5 2.20 -25.69 -0.18
N LYS A 6 2.11 -25.18 1.05
CA LYS A 6 2.04 -25.99 2.27
C LYS A 6 3.09 -27.11 2.33
N GLY A 7 4.33 -26.79 1.95
CA GLY A 7 5.45 -27.72 1.94
C GLY A 7 5.61 -28.56 0.65
N ASN A 8 4.64 -28.55 -0.26
CA ASN A 8 4.72 -29.25 -1.53
C ASN A 8 5.25 -28.36 -2.63
N VAL A 9 6.18 -28.85 -3.45
CA VAL A 9 6.71 -28.10 -4.61
C VAL A 9 5.65 -28.13 -5.72
N ILE A 10 5.12 -26.96 -6.07
CA ILE A 10 4.17 -26.79 -7.18
C ILE A 10 4.82 -26.25 -8.45
N TYR A 11 6.02 -25.69 -8.33
CA TYR A 11 6.84 -25.25 -9.45
C TYR A 11 8.31 -25.34 -9.08
N GLN A 12 9.13 -25.75 -10.06
CA GLN A 12 10.58 -25.72 -9.93
C GLN A 12 11.22 -25.36 -11.27
N HIS A 13 12.24 -24.49 -11.22
CA HIS A 13 13.06 -24.16 -12.35
C HIS A 13 14.52 -24.04 -11.94
N LYS A 14 15.41 -24.54 -12.77
CA LYS A 14 16.87 -24.38 -12.66
C LYS A 14 17.40 -23.67 -13.90
N LYS A 15 18.33 -22.75 -13.69
CA LYS A 15 19.04 -22.05 -14.77
C LYS A 15 20.50 -21.99 -14.42
N GLU A 16 21.36 -22.31 -15.38
CA GLU A 16 22.79 -22.07 -15.27
C GLU A 16 23.08 -20.59 -15.50
N ILE A 17 23.94 -20.03 -14.65
CA ILE A 17 24.34 -18.62 -14.69
C ILE A 17 25.74 -18.56 -15.26
N THR A 18 25.88 -18.07 -16.49
CA THR A 18 27.14 -17.99 -17.23
C THR A 18 27.78 -16.61 -17.21
N SER A 19 27.03 -15.59 -16.73
CA SER A 19 27.52 -14.21 -16.60
C SER A 19 26.83 -13.50 -15.46
N ALA A 20 27.53 -12.55 -14.83
CA ALA A 20 26.92 -11.65 -13.84
C ALA A 20 26.12 -10.57 -14.59
N THR A 21 24.81 -10.50 -14.31
CA THR A 21 23.87 -9.48 -14.81
C THR A 21 22.94 -9.07 -13.68
N ASP A 22 22.33 -7.89 -13.79
CA ASP A 22 21.37 -7.39 -12.79
C ASP A 22 20.11 -8.27 -12.69
N THR A 23 19.75 -8.95 -13.79
CA THR A 23 18.62 -9.88 -13.85
C THR A 23 19.12 -11.26 -14.22
N LEU A 24 19.26 -12.14 -13.23
CA LEU A 24 19.70 -13.50 -13.42
C LEU A 24 18.59 -14.42 -13.95
N PHE A 25 17.36 -14.14 -13.58
CA PHE A 25 16.21 -14.98 -13.89
C PHE A 25 14.94 -14.15 -14.09
N ALA A 26 14.28 -14.31 -15.20
CA ALA A 26 12.95 -13.77 -15.47
C ALA A 26 12.16 -14.81 -16.29
N GLN A 27 11.02 -15.26 -15.78
CA GLN A 27 10.14 -16.21 -16.45
C GLN A 27 8.67 -15.95 -16.11
N LYS A 28 7.80 -16.05 -17.12
CA LYS A 28 6.35 -16.10 -16.93
C LYS A 28 5.91 -17.55 -16.86
N HIS A 29 5.09 -17.90 -15.89
CA HIS A 29 4.50 -19.20 -15.76
C HIS A 29 3.00 -19.09 -15.41
N LEU A 30 2.17 -19.92 -16.01
CA LEU A 30 0.75 -19.99 -15.71
C LEU A 30 0.50 -21.14 -14.72
N PHE A 31 -0.16 -20.83 -13.65
CA PHE A 31 -0.55 -21.80 -12.63
C PHE A 31 -2.07 -22.05 -12.73
N PRO A 32 -2.51 -23.23 -13.19
CA PRO A 32 -3.94 -23.48 -13.46
C PRO A 32 -4.83 -23.59 -12.22
N ALA A 33 -4.24 -23.80 -11.05
CA ALA A 33 -4.97 -24.09 -9.81
C ALA A 33 -4.47 -23.29 -8.60
N ILE A 34 -4.17 -22.01 -8.80
CA ILE A 34 -3.74 -21.11 -7.73
C ILE A 34 -4.95 -20.52 -7.01
N LEU A 35 -4.89 -20.54 -5.68
CA LEU A 35 -5.81 -19.79 -4.83
C LEU A 35 -5.26 -18.37 -4.65
N PRO A 36 -5.98 -17.34 -5.15
CA PRO A 36 -5.50 -15.97 -5.02
C PRO A 36 -5.53 -15.49 -3.58
N TRP A 37 -4.64 -14.55 -3.28
CA TRP A 37 -4.61 -13.84 -2.00
C TRP A 37 -5.57 -12.63 -2.03
N ASN A 38 -6.34 -12.49 -0.97
CA ASN A 38 -7.08 -11.27 -0.65
C ASN A 38 -7.23 -11.15 0.88
N ALA A 39 -7.78 -10.03 1.37
CA ALA A 39 -7.92 -9.80 2.81
C ALA A 39 -8.83 -10.79 3.54
N GLU A 40 -9.78 -11.43 2.84
CA GLU A 40 -10.70 -12.43 3.45
C GLU A 40 -10.10 -13.84 3.39
N THR A 41 -9.33 -14.14 2.36
CA THR A 41 -8.68 -15.44 2.15
C THR A 41 -7.20 -15.22 1.78
N PRO A 42 -6.34 -15.00 2.78
CA PRO A 42 -4.94 -14.65 2.57
C PRO A 42 -4.07 -15.88 2.24
N ASN A 43 -4.31 -16.48 1.07
CA ASN A 43 -3.55 -17.66 0.64
C ASN A 43 -2.12 -17.29 0.30
N LEU A 44 -1.17 -17.86 1.04
CA LEU A 44 0.26 -17.64 0.86
C LEU A 44 0.96 -18.88 0.34
N TYR A 45 1.95 -18.62 -0.50
CA TYR A 45 2.91 -19.58 -1.05
C TYR A 45 4.31 -19.20 -0.61
N THR A 46 5.26 -20.11 -0.74
CA THR A 46 6.65 -19.84 -0.41
C THR A 46 7.50 -19.89 -1.67
N LEU A 47 8.13 -18.77 -2.01
CA LEU A 47 9.21 -18.71 -2.96
C LEU A 47 10.50 -19.17 -2.27
N VAL A 48 11.21 -20.12 -2.86
CA VAL A 48 12.54 -20.55 -2.42
C VAL A 48 13.52 -20.30 -3.56
N VAL A 49 14.57 -19.54 -3.30
CA VAL A 49 15.66 -19.31 -4.25
C VAL A 49 16.93 -19.86 -3.65
N SER A 50 17.61 -20.74 -4.39
CA SER A 50 18.88 -21.34 -3.96
C SER A 50 19.90 -21.21 -5.06
N THR A 51 21.13 -20.89 -4.69
CA THR A 51 22.30 -20.90 -5.59
C THR A 51 23.19 -22.08 -5.25
N TYR A 52 23.85 -22.59 -6.28
CA TYR A 52 24.72 -23.77 -6.20
C TYR A 52 26.02 -23.49 -6.93
N ASP A 53 27.11 -24.10 -6.48
CA ASP A 53 28.36 -24.12 -7.25
C ASP A 53 28.30 -25.11 -8.42
N ALA A 54 29.39 -25.17 -9.23
CA ALA A 54 29.48 -26.05 -10.36
C ALA A 54 29.47 -27.55 -9.98
N GLN A 55 29.75 -27.89 -8.74
CA GLN A 55 29.70 -29.25 -8.19
C GLN A 55 28.34 -29.61 -7.60
N GLY A 56 27.36 -28.66 -7.63
CA GLY A 56 26.03 -28.88 -7.13
C GLY A 56 25.88 -28.69 -5.62
N LYS A 57 26.88 -28.17 -4.91
CA LYS A 57 26.80 -27.82 -3.48
C LYS A 57 26.04 -26.51 -3.33
N ALA A 58 25.07 -26.49 -2.41
CA ALA A 58 24.34 -25.28 -2.10
C ALA A 58 25.27 -24.21 -1.49
N LEU A 59 25.22 -23.01 -2.05
CA LEU A 59 25.95 -21.83 -1.58
C LEU A 59 25.07 -20.98 -0.66
N GLU A 60 23.87 -20.64 -1.13
CA GLU A 60 22.94 -19.77 -0.42
C GLU A 60 21.51 -20.19 -0.75
N SER A 61 20.61 -19.97 0.19
CA SER A 61 19.19 -20.14 -0.01
C SER A 61 18.41 -19.13 0.81
N PHE A 62 17.37 -18.54 0.22
CA PHE A 62 16.43 -17.71 0.94
C PHE A 62 14.98 -18.08 0.59
N THR A 63 14.06 -17.72 1.48
CA THR A 63 12.63 -17.94 1.32
C THR A 63 11.88 -16.63 1.44
N GLN A 64 10.81 -16.49 0.66
CA GLN A 64 9.90 -15.35 0.71
C GLN A 64 8.46 -15.84 0.64
N PRO A 65 7.66 -15.65 1.70
CA PRO A 65 6.21 -15.81 1.63
C PRO A 65 5.60 -14.78 0.68
N PHE A 66 4.68 -15.20 -0.18
CA PHE A 66 3.96 -14.30 -1.08
C PHE A 66 2.60 -14.87 -1.46
N GLY A 67 1.69 -14.00 -1.90
CA GLY A 67 0.39 -14.39 -2.45
C GLY A 67 0.26 -13.99 -3.92
N PHE A 68 -0.49 -14.76 -4.67
CA PHE A 68 -0.85 -14.38 -6.04
C PHE A 68 -2.06 -13.45 -5.98
N ARG A 69 -1.93 -12.25 -6.52
CA ARG A 69 -3.02 -11.29 -6.68
C ARG A 69 -2.82 -10.38 -7.87
N SER A 70 -3.89 -9.82 -8.40
CA SER A 70 -3.85 -8.67 -9.30
C SER A 70 -4.41 -7.43 -8.61
N VAL A 71 -3.91 -6.26 -9.02
CA VAL A 71 -4.49 -4.95 -8.69
C VAL A 71 -4.73 -4.23 -10.00
N GLU A 72 -5.94 -3.73 -10.19
CA GLU A 72 -6.34 -3.09 -11.43
C GLU A 72 -7.11 -1.79 -11.13
N MET A 73 -6.89 -0.78 -11.98
CA MET A 73 -7.71 0.44 -12.00
C MET A 73 -8.63 0.35 -13.23
N ARG A 74 -9.92 0.18 -13.02
CA ARG A 74 -10.88 0.00 -14.13
C ARG A 74 -12.25 0.59 -13.80
N ASN A 75 -12.81 1.34 -14.73
CA ASN A 75 -14.14 1.95 -14.61
C ASN A 75 -14.33 2.81 -13.35
N GLY A 76 -13.30 3.57 -12.96
CA GLY A 76 -13.35 4.41 -11.75
C GLY A 76 -13.28 3.61 -10.44
N MET A 77 -12.77 2.40 -10.47
CA MET A 77 -12.63 1.54 -9.31
C MET A 77 -11.23 0.92 -9.23
N GLN A 78 -10.76 0.69 -8.03
CA GLN A 78 -9.65 -0.22 -7.74
C GLN A 78 -10.19 -1.62 -7.51
N LEU A 79 -9.67 -2.58 -8.26
CA LEU A 79 -10.06 -3.98 -8.17
C LEU A 79 -8.90 -4.82 -7.64
N ILE A 80 -9.22 -5.78 -6.80
CA ILE A 80 -8.29 -6.84 -6.37
C ILE A 80 -8.82 -8.16 -6.92
N ASN A 81 -8.00 -8.85 -7.71
CA ASN A 81 -8.40 -10.09 -8.40
C ASN A 81 -9.66 -9.91 -9.27
N GLY A 82 -9.79 -8.76 -9.92
CA GLY A 82 -10.93 -8.42 -10.76
C GLY A 82 -12.22 -8.03 -10.03
N VAL A 83 -12.20 -7.96 -8.69
CA VAL A 83 -13.37 -7.60 -7.84
C VAL A 83 -13.13 -6.24 -7.20
N ALA A 84 -14.13 -5.35 -7.28
CA ALA A 84 -14.08 -4.05 -6.61
C ALA A 84 -14.07 -4.22 -5.09
N VAL A 85 -13.18 -3.51 -4.41
CA VAL A 85 -13.01 -3.62 -2.95
C VAL A 85 -13.50 -2.35 -2.28
N LEU A 86 -14.23 -2.50 -1.18
CA LEU A 86 -14.52 -1.41 -0.24
C LEU A 86 -13.46 -1.41 0.85
N PHE A 87 -12.68 -0.33 0.92
CA PHE A 87 -11.65 -0.15 1.94
C PHE A 87 -12.27 0.33 3.25
N LYS A 88 -12.44 -0.59 4.19
CA LYS A 88 -12.85 -0.34 5.58
C LYS A 88 -11.57 -0.21 6.39
N GLY A 89 -10.91 0.94 6.25
CA GLY A 89 -9.54 1.14 6.70
C GLY A 89 -9.39 2.06 7.89
N VAL A 90 -8.22 2.01 8.47
CA VAL A 90 -7.73 2.93 9.52
C VAL A 90 -6.33 3.40 9.19
N ASN A 91 -5.99 4.61 9.62
CA ASN A 91 -4.62 5.10 9.70
C ASN A 91 -3.97 4.54 10.96
N ARG A 92 -2.75 4.04 10.88
CA ARG A 92 -2.04 3.46 12.03
C ARG A 92 -0.65 4.02 12.14
N HIS A 93 -0.38 4.67 13.29
CA HIS A 93 0.97 5.01 13.71
C HIS A 93 1.66 3.80 14.37
N GLU A 94 2.96 3.63 14.12
CA GLU A 94 3.81 2.72 14.90
C GLU A 94 4.22 3.42 16.19
N HIS A 95 3.35 3.35 17.19
CA HIS A 95 3.58 3.98 18.48
C HIS A 95 3.05 3.10 19.63
N ASP A 96 3.79 3.07 20.73
CA ASP A 96 3.42 2.40 21.97
C ASP A 96 3.44 3.43 23.12
N PRO A 97 2.40 3.47 23.98
CA PRO A 97 2.31 4.49 25.04
C PRO A 97 3.45 4.42 26.07
N HIS A 98 4.13 3.29 26.20
CA HIS A 98 5.21 3.09 27.16
C HIS A 98 6.60 3.08 26.52
N HIS A 99 6.71 2.64 25.26
CA HIS A 99 7.99 2.40 24.58
C HIS A 99 8.20 3.32 23.35
N GLY A 100 7.29 4.26 23.10
CA GLY A 100 7.37 5.19 21.99
C GLY A 100 7.32 4.45 20.64
N ARG A 101 8.29 4.66 19.79
CA ARG A 101 8.34 4.04 18.45
C ARG A 101 8.91 2.60 18.45
N THR A 102 9.13 2.02 19.61
CA THR A 102 9.53 0.62 19.74
C THR A 102 8.32 -0.24 20.04
N ILE A 103 7.76 -0.86 19.03
CA ILE A 103 6.60 -1.74 19.17
C ILE A 103 6.99 -3.20 19.02
N THR A 104 6.25 -4.08 19.71
CA THR A 104 6.51 -5.53 19.68
C THR A 104 5.62 -6.22 18.64
N VAL A 105 6.03 -7.43 18.26
CA VAL A 105 5.22 -8.28 17.36
C VAL A 105 3.87 -8.62 18.00
N GLU A 106 3.84 -8.85 19.30
CA GLU A 106 2.62 -9.13 20.07
C GLU A 106 1.63 -7.96 20.00
N SER A 107 2.13 -6.71 20.11
CA SER A 107 1.33 -5.50 19.95
C SER A 107 0.74 -5.40 18.54
N MET A 108 1.55 -5.68 17.51
CA MET A 108 1.09 -5.70 16.12
C MET A 108 0.00 -6.75 15.89
N ILE A 109 0.18 -7.96 16.42
CA ILE A 109 -0.81 -9.03 16.31
C ILE A 109 -2.12 -8.63 17.00
N LYS A 110 -2.04 -8.00 18.17
CA LYS A 110 -3.22 -7.49 18.88
C LYS A 110 -3.97 -6.45 18.05
N ASP A 111 -3.28 -5.50 17.44
CA ASP A 111 -3.89 -4.52 16.54
C ASP A 111 -4.63 -5.22 15.40
N ILE A 112 -3.98 -6.15 14.72
CA ILE A 112 -4.58 -6.88 13.60
C ILE A 112 -5.81 -7.68 14.03
N GLN A 113 -5.74 -8.40 15.16
CA GLN A 113 -6.87 -9.16 15.68
C GLN A 113 -8.07 -8.27 15.99
N LEU A 114 -7.85 -7.10 16.61
CA LEU A 114 -8.90 -6.12 16.86
C LEU A 114 -9.46 -5.55 15.53
N MET A 115 -8.60 -5.20 14.58
CA MET A 115 -9.05 -4.74 13.27
C MET A 115 -9.95 -5.77 12.59
N LYS A 116 -9.56 -7.04 12.57
CA LYS A 116 -10.38 -8.13 12.00
C LYS A 116 -11.69 -8.33 12.77
N GLN A 117 -11.65 -8.24 14.09
CA GLN A 117 -12.85 -8.35 14.94
C GLN A 117 -13.87 -7.25 14.64
N PHE A 118 -13.41 -6.04 14.31
CA PHE A 118 -14.25 -4.90 13.92
C PHE A 118 -14.50 -4.79 12.41
N ASN A 119 -14.21 -5.85 11.63
CA ASN A 119 -14.41 -5.88 10.18
C ASN A 119 -13.62 -4.82 9.39
N LEU A 120 -12.49 -4.39 9.91
CA LEU A 120 -11.54 -3.59 9.15
C LEU A 120 -10.71 -4.51 8.26
N ASN A 121 -10.48 -4.09 7.02
CA ASN A 121 -9.76 -4.87 6.03
C ASN A 121 -8.54 -4.15 5.43
N ALA A 122 -8.28 -2.92 5.86
CA ALA A 122 -7.21 -2.10 5.29
C ALA A 122 -6.53 -1.20 6.33
N VAL A 123 -5.25 -0.90 6.09
CA VAL A 123 -4.45 0.01 6.91
C VAL A 123 -3.62 0.92 6.00
N ARG A 124 -3.57 2.22 6.32
CA ARG A 124 -2.56 3.13 5.79
C ARG A 124 -1.45 3.28 6.83
N THR A 125 -0.20 3.06 6.41
CA THR A 125 0.98 3.19 7.27
C THR A 125 1.36 4.66 7.43
N CYS A 126 0.53 5.39 8.15
CA CYS A 126 0.71 6.83 8.33
C CYS A 126 1.88 7.12 9.29
N HIS A 127 2.80 8.00 8.99
CA HIS A 127 3.12 8.62 7.69
C HIS A 127 4.55 8.23 7.33
N TYR A 128 4.84 6.94 7.40
CA TYR A 128 6.18 6.36 7.17
C TYR A 128 6.09 4.84 6.98
N PRO A 129 7.07 4.23 6.30
CA PRO A 129 7.16 2.78 6.22
C PRO A 129 7.33 2.15 7.61
N ASN A 130 6.54 1.13 7.88
CA ASN A 130 6.54 0.42 9.16
C ASN A 130 7.68 -0.62 9.27
N ARG A 131 7.78 -1.29 10.42
CA ARG A 131 8.66 -2.45 10.61
C ARG A 131 8.27 -3.56 9.64
N TYR A 132 9.27 -4.35 9.22
CA TYR A 132 9.05 -5.42 8.23
C TYR A 132 8.06 -6.47 8.74
N GLU A 133 8.06 -6.75 10.05
CA GLU A 133 7.15 -7.72 10.67
C GLU A 133 5.68 -7.33 10.49
N TRP A 134 5.35 -6.03 10.49
CA TRP A 134 4.00 -5.54 10.22
C TRP A 134 3.50 -6.00 8.85
N TYR A 135 4.33 -5.86 7.82
CA TYR A 135 3.97 -6.27 6.45
C TYR A 135 3.80 -7.79 6.33
N ALA A 136 4.67 -8.56 6.99
CA ALA A 136 4.57 -10.02 7.01
C ALA A 136 3.26 -10.47 7.68
N LEU A 137 2.90 -9.86 8.80
CA LEU A 137 1.65 -10.11 9.51
C LEU A 137 0.43 -9.70 8.66
N CYS A 138 0.47 -8.57 7.97
CA CYS A 138 -0.61 -8.16 7.07
C CYS A 138 -0.78 -9.13 5.89
N ASN A 139 0.31 -9.71 5.37
CA ASN A 139 0.22 -10.80 4.40
C ASN A 139 -0.50 -12.02 4.97
N GLU A 140 -0.15 -12.41 6.20
CA GLU A 140 -0.63 -13.63 6.86
C GLU A 140 -2.10 -13.52 7.31
N TYR A 141 -2.44 -12.41 7.97
CA TYR A 141 -3.78 -12.18 8.52
C TYR A 141 -4.78 -11.61 7.50
N GLY A 142 -4.30 -11.12 6.38
CA GLY A 142 -5.14 -10.55 5.32
C GLY A 142 -5.62 -9.13 5.65
N LEU A 143 -4.73 -8.13 5.51
CA LEU A 143 -5.06 -6.71 5.50
C LEU A 143 -4.49 -6.06 4.25
N TYR A 144 -5.29 -5.27 3.55
CA TYR A 144 -4.79 -4.43 2.46
C TYR A 144 -3.97 -3.27 3.02
N LEU A 145 -2.84 -2.98 2.41
CA LEU A 145 -1.97 -1.88 2.83
C LEU A 145 -1.89 -0.78 1.79
N VAL A 146 -2.02 0.45 2.27
CA VAL A 146 -1.51 1.65 1.62
C VAL A 146 -0.19 1.97 2.30
N ASP A 147 0.92 1.72 1.61
CA ASP A 147 2.26 1.94 2.14
C ASP A 147 2.74 3.34 1.80
N GLU A 148 3.13 4.11 2.82
CA GLU A 148 3.40 5.53 2.68
C GLU A 148 4.87 5.88 2.95
N ALA A 149 5.44 6.68 2.06
CA ALA A 149 6.80 7.18 2.21
C ALA A 149 6.88 8.24 3.32
N ASN A 150 7.98 8.22 4.07
CA ASN A 150 8.21 9.15 5.17
C ASN A 150 8.56 10.57 4.70
N ILE A 151 7.62 11.18 4.02
CA ILE A 151 7.68 12.57 3.56
C ILE A 151 6.49 13.30 4.17
N GLU A 152 6.78 14.32 4.96
CA GLU A 152 5.78 15.23 5.49
C GLU A 152 6.43 16.59 5.75
N SER A 153 5.76 17.65 5.29
CA SER A 153 6.20 19.02 5.50
C SER A 153 5.01 19.97 5.69
N HIS A 154 4.04 19.54 6.52
CA HIS A 154 2.76 20.21 6.76
C HIS A 154 2.93 21.70 7.08
N GLY A 155 3.85 22.04 7.98
CA GLY A 155 4.13 23.43 8.33
C GLY A 155 4.63 24.32 7.17
N MET A 156 5.08 23.70 6.07
CA MET A 156 5.59 24.40 4.88
C MET A 156 4.60 24.44 3.72
N GLN A 157 3.54 23.63 3.74
CA GLN A 157 2.63 23.49 2.57
C GLN A 157 1.87 24.74 2.20
N ALA A 158 1.58 25.60 3.16
CA ALA A 158 0.82 26.86 2.97
C ALA A 158 1.70 28.05 2.58
N HIS A 159 3.03 27.90 2.59
CA HIS A 159 3.94 28.97 2.20
C HIS A 159 3.96 29.11 0.68
N LYS A 160 3.65 30.31 0.17
CA LYS A 160 3.62 30.62 -1.27
C LYS A 160 4.95 30.31 -1.96
N ASP A 161 6.06 30.53 -1.26
CA ASP A 161 7.42 30.27 -1.74
C ASP A 161 8.11 29.14 -0.96
N GLY A 162 7.39 28.41 -0.12
CA GLY A 162 7.97 27.57 0.91
C GLY A 162 7.63 26.09 0.83
N THR A 163 6.76 25.64 -0.11
CA THR A 163 6.59 24.21 -0.24
C THR A 163 7.88 23.55 -0.74
N LEU A 164 8.33 22.55 -0.02
CA LEU A 164 9.51 21.76 -0.38
C LEU A 164 9.30 20.96 -1.67
N ALA A 165 8.05 20.83 -2.12
CA ALA A 165 7.66 20.11 -3.34
C ALA A 165 8.26 20.69 -4.63
N ASN A 166 8.71 21.96 -4.62
CA ASN A 166 9.35 22.64 -5.74
C ASN A 166 10.79 23.10 -5.45
N ASN A 167 11.27 22.94 -4.22
CA ASN A 167 12.62 23.34 -3.84
C ASN A 167 13.65 22.32 -4.35
N PRO A 168 14.61 22.71 -5.24
CA PRO A 168 15.56 21.78 -5.84
C PRO A 168 16.39 20.97 -4.84
N ASP A 169 16.68 21.53 -3.66
CA ASP A 169 17.46 20.85 -2.63
C ASP A 169 16.76 19.61 -2.05
N TRP A 170 15.43 19.51 -2.25
CA TRP A 170 14.61 18.45 -1.70
C TRP A 170 14.22 17.36 -2.71
N GLU A 171 14.57 17.52 -3.98
CA GLU A 171 14.27 16.51 -5.01
C GLU A 171 14.92 15.15 -4.68
N VAL A 172 16.21 15.16 -4.41
CA VAL A 172 16.96 13.93 -4.07
C VAL A 172 16.49 13.29 -2.76
N PRO A 173 16.33 14.02 -1.64
CA PRO A 173 15.75 13.47 -0.41
C PRO A 173 14.38 12.83 -0.60
N PHE A 174 13.47 13.43 -1.37
CA PHE A 174 12.15 12.88 -1.61
C PHE A 174 12.22 11.61 -2.46
N MET A 175 12.98 11.64 -3.56
CA MET A 175 13.17 10.47 -4.41
C MET A 175 13.78 9.30 -3.63
N GLN A 176 14.77 9.55 -2.76
CA GLN A 176 15.39 8.50 -1.97
C GLN A 176 14.41 7.87 -0.98
N ARG A 177 13.53 8.65 -0.33
CA ARG A 177 12.52 8.10 0.58
C ARG A 177 11.54 7.19 -0.15
N MET A 178 10.96 7.69 -1.22
CA MET A 178 10.01 6.93 -2.03
C MET A 178 10.65 5.66 -2.63
N SER A 179 11.81 5.80 -3.26
CA SER A 179 12.47 4.67 -3.92
C SER A 179 12.91 3.59 -2.93
N ARG A 180 13.44 3.97 -1.76
CA ARG A 180 13.83 2.99 -0.72
C ARG A 180 12.64 2.20 -0.18
N MET A 181 11.49 2.85 0.05
CA MET A 181 10.26 2.19 0.44
C MET A 181 9.83 1.18 -0.62
N VAL A 182 9.65 1.62 -1.85
CA VAL A 182 9.19 0.76 -2.95
C VAL A 182 10.16 -0.41 -3.20
N LEU A 183 11.47 -0.17 -3.18
CA LEU A 183 12.48 -1.21 -3.36
C LEU A 183 12.46 -2.25 -2.24
N ARG A 184 12.28 -1.83 -0.99
CA ARG A 184 12.19 -2.72 0.17
C ARG A 184 10.92 -3.57 0.13
N ASP A 185 9.77 -2.93 -0.17
CA ASP A 185 8.45 -3.47 0.13
C ASP A 185 7.71 -4.03 -1.09
N ARG A 186 8.27 -3.89 -2.31
CA ARG A 186 7.63 -4.32 -3.57
C ARG A 186 7.16 -5.77 -3.60
N ASN A 187 7.78 -6.65 -2.82
CA ASN A 187 7.43 -8.07 -2.75
C ASN A 187 6.35 -8.40 -1.71
N ILE A 188 5.85 -7.39 -1.00
CA ILE A 188 4.78 -7.57 -0.01
C ILE A 188 3.44 -7.66 -0.73
N THR A 189 2.74 -8.75 -0.53
CA THR A 189 1.46 -9.03 -1.19
C THR A 189 0.36 -8.10 -0.71
N ALA A 190 0.33 -7.79 0.57
CA ALA A 190 -0.68 -6.94 1.21
C ALA A 190 -0.70 -5.51 0.68
N ILE A 191 0.43 -4.98 0.19
CA ILE A 191 0.49 -3.62 -0.37
C ILE A 191 -0.27 -3.59 -1.69
N VAL A 192 -1.35 -2.83 -1.73
CA VAL A 192 -2.21 -2.67 -2.90
C VAL A 192 -2.18 -1.25 -3.48
N THR A 193 -1.58 -0.31 -2.76
CA THR A 193 -1.43 1.09 -3.17
C THR A 193 -0.14 1.67 -2.58
N TRP A 194 0.57 2.47 -3.36
CA TRP A 194 1.69 3.29 -2.91
C TRP A 194 1.20 4.69 -2.58
N SER A 195 1.54 5.22 -1.41
CA SER A 195 1.29 6.61 -1.03
C SER A 195 2.61 7.38 -1.01
N MET A 196 2.65 8.47 -1.78
CA MET A 196 3.92 9.18 -1.99
C MET A 196 4.34 10.00 -0.79
N VAL A 197 3.37 10.60 -0.08
CA VAL A 197 3.66 11.67 0.88
C VAL A 197 2.40 12.00 1.68
N ASN A 198 2.58 12.60 2.85
CA ASN A 198 1.52 13.22 3.64
C ASN A 198 1.70 14.74 3.69
N GLU A 199 0.62 15.51 3.56
CA GLU A 199 0.45 16.94 3.84
C GLU A 199 1.69 17.82 3.54
N SER A 200 2.14 17.84 2.29
CA SER A 200 3.39 18.53 1.90
C SER A 200 3.22 19.53 0.77
N GLY A 201 1.98 19.99 0.51
CA GLY A 201 1.66 20.80 -0.65
C GLY A 201 1.72 19.98 -1.94
N TYR A 202 1.78 20.62 -3.11
CA TYR A 202 1.91 19.93 -4.39
C TYR A 202 2.95 20.62 -5.28
N GLY A 203 3.74 19.83 -6.00
CA GLY A 203 4.75 20.37 -6.90
C GLY A 203 5.45 19.31 -7.73
N LYS A 204 6.42 19.78 -8.50
CA LYS A 204 7.15 19.02 -9.52
C LYS A 204 7.81 17.75 -8.98
N HIS A 205 8.32 17.79 -7.76
CA HIS A 205 8.99 16.61 -7.19
C HIS A 205 8.02 15.45 -7.02
N PHE A 206 6.78 15.70 -6.62
CA PHE A 206 5.78 14.64 -6.47
C PHE A 206 5.33 14.07 -7.81
N GLU A 207 5.29 14.88 -8.87
CA GLU A 207 5.09 14.37 -10.23
C GLU A 207 6.23 13.44 -10.67
N THR A 208 7.47 13.81 -10.33
CA THR A 208 8.65 12.97 -10.58
C THR A 208 8.59 11.64 -9.78
N LEU A 209 8.16 11.69 -8.51
CA LEU A 209 7.94 10.48 -7.69
C LEU A 209 6.89 9.55 -8.31
N TYR A 210 5.76 10.12 -8.74
CA TYR A 210 4.70 9.37 -9.41
C TYR A 210 5.22 8.67 -10.66
N ASP A 211 5.86 9.42 -11.58
CA ASP A 211 6.36 8.90 -12.85
C ASP A 211 7.41 7.79 -12.62
N TRP A 212 8.32 7.99 -11.67
CA TRP A 212 9.31 6.98 -11.30
C TRP A 212 8.63 5.71 -10.75
N THR A 213 7.68 5.87 -9.84
CA THR A 213 7.00 4.73 -9.19
C THR A 213 6.20 3.94 -10.22
N LYS A 214 5.43 4.60 -11.08
CA LYS A 214 4.66 3.94 -12.15
C LYS A 214 5.54 3.22 -13.16
N LYS A 215 6.71 3.77 -13.46
CA LYS A 215 7.69 3.11 -14.34
C LYS A 215 8.32 1.89 -13.67
N PHE A 216 8.64 1.97 -12.38
CA PHE A 216 9.29 0.90 -11.63
C PHE A 216 8.32 -0.22 -11.24
N ASP A 217 7.14 0.13 -10.74
CA ASP A 217 6.06 -0.80 -10.39
C ASP A 217 4.73 -0.38 -11.05
N PRO A 218 4.48 -0.83 -12.28
CA PRO A 218 3.21 -0.54 -12.97
C PRO A 218 2.02 -1.35 -12.43
N THR A 219 2.26 -2.24 -11.47
CA THR A 219 1.24 -3.20 -10.98
C THR A 219 0.35 -2.64 -9.89
N ARG A 220 0.71 -1.50 -9.31
CA ARG A 220 -0.04 -0.86 -8.22
C ARG A 220 -0.38 0.58 -8.54
N PRO A 221 -1.53 1.09 -8.09
CA PRO A 221 -1.83 2.51 -8.10
C PRO A 221 -0.92 3.29 -7.15
N VAL A 222 -0.76 4.57 -7.46
CA VAL A 222 -0.03 5.54 -6.66
C VAL A 222 -0.99 6.65 -6.26
N GLN A 223 -1.00 7.05 -5.01
CA GLN A 223 -1.87 8.12 -4.49
C GLN A 223 -1.11 9.24 -3.81
N TYR A 224 -1.73 10.42 -3.83
CA TYR A 224 -1.40 11.59 -3.01
C TYR A 224 -2.59 12.56 -2.97
N GLU A 225 -2.90 13.10 -1.78
CA GLU A 225 -4.04 14.00 -1.58
C GLU A 225 -3.78 15.46 -1.97
N GLY A 226 -2.51 15.91 -1.89
CA GLY A 226 -2.14 17.32 -1.89
C GLY A 226 -2.37 18.09 -3.19
N GLY A 227 -2.57 17.42 -4.31
CA GLY A 227 -2.86 18.09 -5.60
C GLY A 227 -4.33 18.06 -5.99
N GLY A 228 -5.20 17.48 -5.19
CA GLY A 228 -6.62 17.40 -5.47
C GLY A 228 -6.92 16.74 -6.83
N TYR A 229 -7.77 17.40 -7.62
CA TYR A 229 -8.13 16.88 -8.96
C TYR A 229 -7.03 17.04 -10.01
N ASP A 230 -6.10 17.97 -9.82
CA ASP A 230 -5.03 18.27 -10.78
C ASP A 230 -3.76 17.43 -10.54
N ALA A 231 -3.71 16.67 -9.43
CA ALA A 231 -2.55 15.87 -9.08
C ALA A 231 -2.35 14.66 -10.01
N LYS A 232 -1.11 14.32 -10.28
CA LYS A 232 -0.72 12.98 -10.73
C LYS A 232 -0.96 11.99 -9.59
N SER A 233 -2.13 11.37 -9.59
CA SER A 233 -2.57 10.37 -8.63
C SER A 233 -3.58 9.46 -9.32
N ASP A 234 -3.44 8.14 -9.14
CA ASP A 234 -4.39 7.17 -9.69
C ASP A 234 -5.71 7.13 -8.89
N ILE A 235 -5.69 7.64 -7.67
CA ILE A 235 -6.81 7.67 -6.73
C ILE A 235 -7.05 9.11 -6.31
N TYR A 236 -8.31 9.56 -6.31
CA TYR A 236 -8.70 10.77 -5.64
C TYR A 236 -8.88 10.47 -4.14
N CYS A 237 -7.95 10.95 -3.31
CA CYS A 237 -7.87 10.56 -1.90
C CYS A 237 -7.87 11.77 -0.93
N PRO A 238 -8.94 12.59 -0.91
CA PRO A 238 -8.97 13.78 -0.07
C PRO A 238 -9.05 13.45 1.42
N MET A 239 -8.50 14.35 2.24
CA MET A 239 -8.65 14.34 3.69
C MET A 239 -9.92 15.03 4.12
N TYR A 240 -10.63 14.44 5.08
CA TYR A 240 -11.80 14.99 5.76
C TYR A 240 -12.87 15.57 4.83
N ALA A 241 -12.99 15.03 3.62
CA ALA A 241 -14.01 15.42 2.67
C ALA A 241 -15.41 15.19 3.28
N ARG A 242 -16.26 16.21 3.26
CA ARG A 242 -17.60 16.12 3.80
C ARG A 242 -18.52 15.30 2.89
N VAL A 243 -19.62 14.79 3.44
CA VAL A 243 -20.61 13.96 2.72
C VAL A 243 -21.07 14.59 1.40
N TRP A 244 -21.24 15.93 1.36
CA TRP A 244 -21.58 16.63 0.11
C TRP A 244 -20.46 16.58 -0.94
N ALA A 245 -19.18 16.51 -0.52
CA ALA A 245 -18.06 16.40 -1.44
C ALA A 245 -17.99 15.03 -2.10
N LEU A 246 -18.39 13.96 -1.41
CA LEU A 246 -18.54 12.63 -1.99
C LEU A 246 -19.59 12.65 -3.11
N ARG A 247 -20.76 13.29 -2.84
CA ARG A 247 -21.80 13.47 -3.87
C ARG A 247 -21.31 14.29 -5.06
N ARG A 248 -20.52 15.32 -4.80
CA ARG A 248 -19.93 16.15 -5.85
C ARG A 248 -19.00 15.32 -6.73
N HIS A 249 -18.13 14.48 -6.14
CA HIS A 249 -17.18 13.65 -6.88
C HIS A 249 -17.88 12.73 -7.88
N VAL A 250 -18.90 11.99 -7.47
CA VAL A 250 -19.62 11.07 -8.36
C VAL A 250 -20.39 11.77 -9.49
N ASN A 251 -20.65 13.06 -9.35
CA ASN A 251 -21.26 13.89 -10.40
C ASN A 251 -20.22 14.56 -11.32
N GLN A 252 -18.94 14.47 -10.99
CA GLN A 252 -17.85 14.94 -11.83
C GLN A 252 -17.45 13.85 -12.82
N ARG A 253 -16.83 14.27 -13.94
CA ARG A 253 -16.31 13.32 -14.93
C ARG A 253 -14.89 12.85 -14.60
N ASP A 254 -14.53 12.79 -13.34
CA ASP A 254 -13.26 12.20 -12.93
C ASP A 254 -13.36 10.67 -13.04
N ALA A 255 -12.41 10.06 -13.76
CA ALA A 255 -12.39 8.63 -13.97
C ALA A 255 -11.77 7.85 -12.81
N ARG A 256 -11.26 8.54 -11.76
CA ARG A 256 -10.58 7.92 -10.63
C ARG A 256 -11.58 7.50 -9.55
N PRO A 257 -11.30 6.41 -8.82
CA PRO A 257 -12.03 6.12 -7.59
C PRO A 257 -11.74 7.18 -6.53
N MET A 258 -12.70 7.40 -5.63
CA MET A 258 -12.50 8.18 -4.42
C MET A 258 -12.33 7.24 -3.24
N ILE A 259 -11.15 7.30 -2.62
CA ILE A 259 -10.80 6.55 -1.40
C ILE A 259 -10.23 7.56 -0.40
N LEU A 260 -10.96 7.83 0.68
CA LEU A 260 -10.58 8.86 1.65
C LEU A 260 -9.31 8.43 2.39
N CYS A 261 -8.18 9.12 2.19
CA CYS A 261 -6.96 8.75 2.92
C CYS A 261 -7.06 9.07 4.41
N GLU A 262 -7.88 10.07 4.78
CA GLU A 262 -8.26 10.38 6.16
C GLU A 262 -9.71 10.87 6.23
N TYR A 263 -10.50 10.30 7.13
CA TYR A 263 -11.86 10.77 7.42
C TYR A 263 -12.29 10.34 8.83
N ALA A 264 -13.48 10.79 9.26
CA ALA A 264 -14.10 10.41 10.52
C ALA A 264 -13.12 10.51 11.70
N HIS A 265 -12.50 11.70 11.86
CA HIS A 265 -11.51 11.98 12.90
C HIS A 265 -11.97 11.44 14.27
N ALA A 266 -11.24 10.46 14.80
CA ALA A 266 -11.65 9.64 15.94
C ALA A 266 -10.86 9.91 17.23
N MET A 267 -9.94 10.88 17.21
CA MET A 267 -9.20 11.28 18.40
C MET A 267 -10.14 11.91 19.42
N GLY A 268 -10.15 11.36 20.63
CA GLY A 268 -11.12 11.73 21.65
C GLY A 268 -12.57 11.40 21.24
N ASN A 269 -13.52 12.21 21.65
CA ASN A 269 -14.95 12.02 21.34
C ASN A 269 -15.39 12.88 20.14
N SER A 270 -14.89 12.61 18.96
CA SER A 270 -15.06 13.46 17.77
C SER A 270 -15.69 12.79 16.56
N VAL A 271 -15.86 11.46 16.55
CA VAL A 271 -16.47 10.74 15.42
C VAL A 271 -17.95 11.11 15.27
N GLY A 272 -18.35 11.46 14.04
CA GLY A 272 -19.74 11.72 13.69
C GLY A 272 -20.08 11.37 12.25
N ASN A 273 -21.36 11.15 11.98
CA ASN A 273 -21.92 10.94 10.64
C ASN A 273 -21.31 9.76 9.84
N LEU A 274 -20.67 8.78 10.50
CA LEU A 274 -20.06 7.64 9.81
C LEU A 274 -21.08 6.91 8.92
N GLN A 275 -22.31 6.76 9.39
CA GLN A 275 -23.41 6.14 8.63
C GLN A 275 -23.70 6.90 7.32
N ASP A 276 -23.66 8.24 7.34
CA ASP A 276 -23.95 9.05 6.15
C ASP A 276 -22.89 8.89 5.06
N TYR A 277 -21.60 8.73 5.46
CA TYR A 277 -20.51 8.37 4.53
C TYR A 277 -20.78 7.02 3.90
N TRP A 278 -21.05 6.00 4.72
CA TRP A 278 -21.22 4.63 4.23
C TRP A 278 -22.50 4.42 3.42
N ASN A 279 -23.56 5.17 3.70
CA ASN A 279 -24.77 5.20 2.86
C ASN A 279 -24.45 5.65 1.41
N LEU A 280 -23.52 6.59 1.24
CA LEU A 280 -23.06 7.00 -0.11
C LEU A 280 -22.08 6.01 -0.71
N ILE A 281 -21.12 5.50 0.09
CA ILE A 281 -20.12 4.54 -0.37
C ILE A 281 -20.80 3.29 -0.90
N TYR A 282 -21.81 2.75 -0.21
CA TYR A 282 -22.58 1.60 -0.72
C TYR A 282 -23.46 1.91 -1.93
N LYS A 283 -23.76 3.17 -2.18
CA LYS A 283 -24.63 3.58 -3.28
C LYS A 283 -23.89 3.78 -4.60
N TYR A 284 -22.63 4.15 -4.56
CA TYR A 284 -21.88 4.55 -5.73
C TYR A 284 -20.55 3.79 -5.83
N ASP A 285 -20.38 3.00 -6.86
CA ASP A 285 -19.22 2.12 -7.07
C ASP A 285 -17.87 2.86 -7.07
N GLN A 286 -17.87 4.13 -7.49
CA GLN A 286 -16.68 4.97 -7.54
C GLN A 286 -16.22 5.42 -6.15
N LEU A 287 -17.07 5.32 -5.12
CA LEU A 287 -16.73 5.59 -3.73
C LEU A 287 -16.34 4.28 -3.06
N GLN A 288 -15.05 4.09 -2.78
CA GLN A 288 -14.54 2.82 -2.29
C GLN A 288 -14.10 2.84 -0.83
N GLY A 289 -14.68 3.73 -0.02
CA GLY A 289 -14.40 3.78 1.43
C GLY A 289 -13.27 4.72 1.79
N GLY A 290 -12.46 4.34 2.76
CA GLY A 290 -11.35 5.16 3.24
C GLY A 290 -10.78 4.69 4.57
N PHE A 291 -9.90 5.53 5.13
CA PHE A 291 -9.11 5.23 6.32
C PHE A 291 -9.48 6.21 7.43
N ILE A 292 -10.04 5.70 8.52
CA ILE A 292 -10.40 6.51 9.69
C ILE A 292 -9.12 7.08 10.32
N TRP A 293 -9.11 8.34 10.67
CA TRP A 293 -8.07 8.95 11.48
C TRP A 293 -8.48 8.89 12.94
N ASP A 294 -7.88 8.11 13.83
CA ASP A 294 -6.92 7.08 13.50
C ASP A 294 -7.16 5.83 14.37
N TRP A 295 -6.28 4.87 14.28
CA TRP A 295 -6.28 3.66 15.09
C TRP A 295 -5.62 3.95 16.42
N VAL A 296 -6.23 3.65 17.47
CA VAL A 296 -5.89 3.85 18.89
C VAL A 296 -4.86 4.95 19.18
N ASP A 297 -5.25 5.91 20.01
CA ASP A 297 -4.40 6.99 20.49
C ASP A 297 -3.37 6.50 21.52
#